data_dac6bd9587cf0695381af19196af4d6e
#
_entry.id   dac6bd9587cf0695381af19196af4d6e
#
_cell.length_a   1.000
_cell.length_b   1.000
_cell.length_c   1.000
_cell.angle_alpha   90.00
_cell.angle_beta   90.00
_cell.angle_gamma   90.00
#
_symmetry.space_group_name_H-M   'P 1'
#
loop_
_entity.id
_entity.type
_entity.pdbx_description
1 polymer ?
#
loop_
_entity_poly.entity_id
_entity_poly.type
_entity_poly.pdbx_seq_one_letter_code
_entity_poly.pdbx_strand_id
1 'polypeptide(L)'
;MEIKRDSYLQQLISYRFDGLVKVITGIRRCGKSYLLKNIYRGYLLENGVKDEQIITIELDLAKDIKYRNPLILSSYIREKVEKSKEEYYLFVDEIQMSDEVANPYNPDGKRITFYDALNDLRGLSNLDAYVTGSNSKMLSSDILTEFRGRSDEIRVHPLSFAEYYSAVGGDKNEAFDEYAFYGGMPLILSRPNDATKMNYLKSLFQEVYIKDIVERKRLERQDVLEQILDLLCSSVGSLTNPTKIANTLKSKQGYSVSANTIRTYIGHLEDAFLFSESKRYDVKGKSYFDSPNKYYSEDIGLRNARIGFRQQEMTHIMENLIYNELNIRQFLVDVGVVYQRAVNDNGNSVRIPREIDFVVNSGGKRTYIQSAYAMPDDEKAEIELRPFTLTGDFFPKIVVRKDIGKRWYDDNGILNINVIDFLLDKDVI
;
A
#
# COMPACT_ATOMS: atom_id res chain seq x y z
N MET A 1 13.55 9.85 -18.06
CA MET A 1 14.03 9.70 -16.68
C MET A 1 13.79 8.25 -16.31
N GLU A 2 14.81 7.53 -15.93
CA GLU A 2 14.71 6.15 -15.46
C GLU A 2 14.51 6.17 -13.94
N ILE A 3 13.47 5.49 -13.46
CA ILE A 3 13.18 5.40 -12.03
C ILE A 3 13.66 4.04 -11.56
N LYS A 4 14.62 4.04 -10.64
CA LYS A 4 15.12 2.80 -10.04
C LYS A 4 14.13 2.29 -8.99
N ARG A 5 13.85 1.00 -9.03
CA ARG A 5 12.99 0.28 -8.08
C ARG A 5 13.74 -0.94 -7.53
N ASP A 6 14.95 -0.70 -7.03
CA ASP A 6 15.93 -1.75 -6.71
C ASP A 6 15.41 -2.78 -5.69
N SER A 7 14.63 -2.36 -4.69
CA SER A 7 14.05 -3.28 -3.70
C SER A 7 13.08 -4.28 -4.34
N TYR A 8 12.24 -3.82 -5.26
CA TYR A 8 11.31 -4.70 -5.98
C TYR A 8 12.04 -5.58 -6.99
N LEU A 9 13.06 -5.05 -7.66
CA LEU A 9 13.90 -5.86 -8.56
C LEU A 9 14.57 -7.00 -7.80
N GLN A 10 15.18 -6.72 -6.63
CA GLN A 10 15.80 -7.77 -5.80
C GLN A 10 14.77 -8.80 -5.33
N GLN A 11 13.57 -8.39 -5.00
CA GLN A 11 12.49 -9.31 -4.63
C GLN A 11 12.08 -10.21 -5.80
N LEU A 12 11.92 -9.67 -7.02
CA LEU A 12 11.64 -10.46 -8.22
C LEU A 12 12.76 -11.47 -8.51
N ILE A 13 14.01 -11.06 -8.33
CA ILE A 13 15.19 -11.93 -8.51
C ILE A 13 15.17 -13.07 -7.47
N SER A 14 14.85 -12.79 -6.21
CA SER A 14 14.86 -13.78 -5.13
C SER A 14 13.77 -14.84 -5.25
N TYR A 15 12.66 -14.53 -5.92
CA TYR A 15 11.54 -15.46 -6.15
C TYR A 15 11.62 -16.22 -7.47
N ARG A 16 12.68 -16.00 -8.23
CA ARG A 16 12.85 -16.59 -9.57
C ARG A 16 12.85 -18.12 -9.50
N PHE A 17 12.00 -18.78 -10.30
CA PHE A 17 11.84 -20.24 -10.42
C PHE A 17 11.61 -20.99 -9.10
N ASP A 18 10.94 -20.38 -8.13
CA ASP A 18 10.54 -21.04 -6.87
C ASP A 18 9.32 -21.96 -6.99
N GLY A 19 8.74 -22.07 -8.18
CA GLY A 19 7.58 -22.89 -8.50
C GLY A 19 6.23 -22.25 -8.15
N LEU A 20 6.22 -20.95 -7.78
CA LEU A 20 5.02 -20.19 -7.48
C LEU A 20 4.74 -19.14 -8.56
N VAL A 21 3.49 -18.70 -8.67
CA VAL A 21 3.13 -17.56 -9.53
C VAL A 21 3.40 -16.26 -8.78
N LYS A 22 4.14 -15.34 -9.38
CA LYS A 22 4.42 -14.03 -8.79
C LYS A 22 3.31 -13.07 -9.17
N VAL A 23 2.62 -12.59 -8.16
CA VAL A 23 1.47 -11.70 -8.33
C VAL A 23 1.84 -10.29 -7.91
N ILE A 24 1.97 -9.40 -8.88
CA ILE A 24 2.37 -8.01 -8.65
C ILE A 24 1.11 -7.16 -8.46
N THR A 25 0.93 -6.67 -7.24
CA THR A 25 -0.24 -5.94 -6.78
C THR A 25 0.09 -4.47 -6.55
N GLY A 26 -0.92 -3.68 -6.24
CA GLY A 26 -0.77 -2.28 -5.84
C GLY A 26 -1.68 -1.35 -6.60
N ILE A 27 -1.74 -0.11 -6.13
CA ILE A 27 -2.63 0.91 -6.66
C ILE A 27 -2.43 1.10 -8.18
N ARG A 28 -3.49 1.45 -8.88
CA ARG A 28 -3.41 1.67 -10.33
C ARG A 28 -2.42 2.80 -10.65
N ARG A 29 -1.58 2.62 -11.69
CA ARG A 29 -0.54 3.57 -12.12
C ARG A 29 0.64 3.80 -11.16
N CYS A 30 0.84 2.94 -10.15
CA CYS A 30 2.04 2.98 -9.30
C CYS A 30 3.31 2.41 -9.97
N GLY A 31 3.22 1.87 -11.19
CA GLY A 31 4.37 1.39 -11.97
C GLY A 31 4.54 -0.12 -12.06
N LYS A 32 3.52 -0.94 -11.75
CA LYS A 32 3.59 -2.43 -11.85
C LYS A 32 4.06 -2.94 -13.22
N SER A 33 3.36 -2.50 -14.28
CA SER A 33 3.70 -2.89 -15.65
C SER A 33 5.09 -2.40 -16.06
N TYR A 34 5.50 -1.20 -15.59
CA TYR A 34 6.84 -0.67 -15.83
C TYR A 34 7.91 -1.52 -15.12
N LEU A 35 7.65 -1.95 -13.89
CA LEU A 35 8.56 -2.83 -13.14
C LEU A 35 8.84 -4.12 -13.89
N LEU A 36 7.81 -4.79 -14.43
CA LEU A 36 8.00 -6.03 -15.19
C LEU A 36 8.59 -5.79 -16.58
N LYS A 37 7.96 -4.91 -17.37
CA LYS A 37 8.25 -4.77 -18.81
C LYS A 37 9.52 -3.96 -19.11
N ASN A 38 9.97 -3.14 -18.17
CA ASN A 38 11.17 -2.31 -18.36
C ASN A 38 12.30 -2.75 -17.42
N ILE A 39 12.07 -2.70 -16.11
CA ILE A 39 13.15 -2.93 -15.14
C ILE A 39 13.53 -4.42 -15.09
N TYR A 40 12.57 -5.31 -14.83
CA TYR A 40 12.88 -6.73 -14.70
C TYR A 40 13.25 -7.36 -16.04
N ARG A 41 12.54 -7.02 -17.13
CA ARG A 41 12.92 -7.44 -18.47
C ARG A 41 14.33 -6.98 -18.86
N GLY A 42 14.69 -5.71 -18.56
CA GLY A 42 16.04 -5.19 -18.77
C GLY A 42 17.09 -6.03 -18.03
N TYR A 43 16.86 -6.28 -16.74
CA TYR A 43 17.72 -7.15 -15.94
C TYR A 43 17.89 -8.55 -16.54
N LEU A 44 16.80 -9.20 -16.99
CA LEU A 44 16.85 -10.53 -17.59
C LEU A 44 17.71 -10.55 -18.87
N LEU A 45 17.52 -9.57 -19.76
CA LEU A 45 18.29 -9.44 -21.00
C LEU A 45 19.78 -9.20 -20.72
N GLU A 46 20.13 -8.34 -19.76
CA GLU A 46 21.49 -8.07 -19.33
C GLU A 46 22.17 -9.31 -18.71
N ASN A 47 21.39 -10.24 -18.16
CA ASN A 47 21.85 -11.49 -17.58
C ASN A 47 21.74 -12.69 -18.54
N GLY A 48 21.64 -12.44 -19.85
CA GLY A 48 21.77 -13.45 -20.89
C GLY A 48 20.47 -14.17 -21.28
N VAL A 49 19.32 -13.77 -20.75
CA VAL A 49 18.03 -14.28 -21.23
C VAL A 49 17.73 -13.66 -22.60
N LYS A 50 17.36 -14.48 -23.56
CA LYS A 50 17.01 -14.00 -24.92
C LYS A 50 15.61 -13.40 -24.92
N ASP A 51 15.35 -12.47 -25.82
CA ASP A 51 14.04 -11.81 -25.93
C ASP A 51 12.89 -12.79 -26.23
N GLU A 52 13.16 -13.83 -27.01
CA GLU A 52 12.17 -14.88 -27.34
C GLU A 52 11.75 -15.73 -26.12
N GLN A 53 12.55 -15.73 -25.04
CA GLN A 53 12.27 -16.42 -23.79
C GLN A 53 11.36 -15.60 -22.86
N ILE A 54 11.12 -14.32 -23.17
CA ILE A 54 10.27 -13.43 -22.40
C ILE A 54 8.95 -13.23 -23.14
N ILE A 55 7.90 -13.92 -22.65
CA ILE A 55 6.57 -13.86 -23.25
C ILE A 55 5.77 -12.80 -22.53
N THR A 56 5.39 -11.72 -23.21
CA THR A 56 4.57 -10.64 -22.65
C THR A 56 3.20 -10.61 -23.26
N ILE A 57 2.16 -10.66 -22.44
CA ILE A 57 0.74 -10.62 -22.81
C ILE A 57 0.07 -9.48 -22.04
N GLU A 58 -0.59 -8.57 -22.77
CA GLU A 58 -1.24 -7.37 -22.25
C GLU A 58 -2.75 -7.47 -22.50
N LEU A 59 -3.51 -7.95 -21.50
CA LEU A 59 -4.92 -8.29 -21.68
C LEU A 59 -5.84 -7.08 -21.91
N ASP A 60 -5.38 -5.86 -21.65
CA ASP A 60 -6.08 -4.62 -21.97
C ASP A 60 -5.88 -4.18 -23.42
N LEU A 61 -4.90 -4.75 -24.16
CA LEU A 61 -4.62 -4.39 -25.54
C LEU A 61 -5.36 -5.31 -26.55
N ALA A 62 -5.84 -4.69 -27.63
CA ALA A 62 -6.58 -5.38 -28.68
C ALA A 62 -5.78 -6.51 -29.35
N LYS A 63 -4.44 -6.39 -29.47
CA LYS A 63 -3.55 -7.42 -30.03
C LYS A 63 -3.61 -8.74 -29.27
N ASP A 64 -3.85 -8.68 -27.95
CA ASP A 64 -3.82 -9.81 -27.03
C ASP A 64 -5.21 -10.24 -26.54
N ILE A 65 -6.28 -9.67 -27.08
CA ILE A 65 -7.68 -9.89 -26.65
C ILE A 65 -8.06 -11.37 -26.63
N LYS A 66 -7.55 -12.18 -27.57
CA LYS A 66 -7.80 -13.62 -27.62
C LYS A 66 -7.31 -14.38 -26.38
N TYR A 67 -6.26 -13.86 -25.72
CA TYR A 67 -5.69 -14.46 -24.52
C TYR A 67 -6.45 -14.13 -23.23
N ARG A 68 -7.52 -13.31 -23.32
CA ARG A 68 -8.50 -13.20 -22.23
C ARG A 68 -9.19 -14.54 -21.97
N ASN A 69 -9.29 -15.39 -22.99
CA ASN A 69 -9.74 -16.76 -22.82
C ASN A 69 -8.62 -17.61 -22.18
N PRO A 70 -8.79 -18.14 -20.95
CA PRO A 70 -7.76 -18.88 -20.22
C PRO A 70 -7.30 -20.16 -20.93
N LEU A 71 -8.18 -20.83 -21.67
CA LEU A 71 -7.81 -22.04 -22.42
C LEU A 71 -6.92 -21.72 -23.61
N ILE A 72 -7.18 -20.62 -24.33
CA ILE A 72 -6.34 -20.17 -25.45
C ILE A 72 -4.98 -19.74 -24.93
N LEU A 73 -4.93 -19.02 -23.80
CA LEU A 73 -3.70 -18.64 -23.16
C LEU A 73 -2.85 -19.85 -22.79
N SER A 74 -3.44 -20.82 -22.05
CA SER A 74 -2.72 -22.02 -21.60
C SER A 74 -2.17 -22.81 -22.80
N SER A 75 -3.00 -23.04 -23.84
CA SER A 75 -2.56 -23.75 -25.05
C SER A 75 -1.39 -23.06 -25.74
N TYR A 76 -1.44 -21.74 -25.92
CA TYR A 76 -0.38 -20.94 -26.54
C TYR A 76 0.95 -21.04 -25.78
N ILE A 77 0.91 -20.90 -24.46
CA ILE A 77 2.10 -20.97 -23.63
C ILE A 77 2.71 -22.38 -23.65
N ARG A 78 1.88 -23.42 -23.52
CA ARG A 78 2.35 -24.82 -23.60
C ARG A 78 3.01 -25.11 -24.94
N GLU A 79 2.44 -24.71 -26.05
CA GLU A 79 3.00 -24.93 -27.39
C GLU A 79 4.42 -24.35 -27.52
N LYS A 80 4.66 -23.16 -26.90
CA LYS A 80 5.96 -22.49 -26.92
C LYS A 80 7.00 -23.12 -25.98
N VAL A 81 6.57 -23.52 -24.77
CA VAL A 81 7.46 -23.80 -23.66
C VAL A 81 7.72 -25.30 -23.47
N GLU A 82 6.68 -26.15 -23.63
CA GLU A 82 6.74 -27.57 -23.24
C GLU A 82 7.78 -28.39 -23.99
N LYS A 83 8.05 -28.03 -25.25
CA LYS A 83 9.05 -28.74 -26.09
C LYS A 83 10.48 -28.20 -25.93
N SER A 84 10.66 -27.10 -25.22
CA SER A 84 11.95 -26.45 -25.03
C SER A 84 12.61 -26.88 -23.70
N LYS A 85 13.95 -26.86 -23.69
CA LYS A 85 14.76 -27.02 -22.48
C LYS A 85 15.21 -25.68 -21.90
N GLU A 86 14.94 -24.57 -22.61
CA GLU A 86 15.28 -23.22 -22.16
C GLU A 86 14.29 -22.73 -21.12
N GLU A 87 14.75 -21.86 -20.24
CA GLU A 87 13.91 -21.18 -19.26
C GLU A 87 13.08 -20.09 -19.94
N TYR A 88 11.80 -19.96 -19.59
CA TYR A 88 10.87 -18.95 -20.09
C TYR A 88 10.29 -18.12 -18.96
N TYR A 89 10.01 -16.85 -19.25
CA TYR A 89 9.39 -15.89 -18.37
C TYR A 89 8.07 -15.42 -18.98
N LEU A 90 6.98 -15.64 -18.28
CA LEU A 90 5.65 -15.21 -18.70
C LEU A 90 5.23 -13.96 -17.90
N PHE A 91 5.03 -12.85 -18.59
CA PHE A 91 4.49 -11.61 -18.03
C PHE A 91 3.06 -11.41 -18.54
N VAL A 92 2.06 -11.46 -17.65
CA VAL A 92 0.67 -11.18 -18.00
C VAL A 92 0.21 -9.93 -17.27
N ASP A 93 -0.12 -8.89 -18.03
CA ASP A 93 -0.55 -7.59 -17.50
C ASP A 93 -2.08 -7.50 -17.47
N GLU A 94 -2.63 -6.88 -16.39
CA GLU A 94 -4.06 -6.62 -16.18
C GLU A 94 -4.92 -7.88 -16.19
N ILE A 95 -4.58 -8.90 -15.38
CA ILE A 95 -5.25 -10.22 -15.35
C ILE A 95 -6.76 -10.14 -15.08
N GLN A 96 -7.25 -9.05 -14.46
CA GLN A 96 -8.69 -8.83 -14.23
C GLN A 96 -9.48 -8.62 -15.53
N MET A 97 -8.81 -8.44 -16.66
CA MET A 97 -9.43 -8.38 -17.99
C MET A 97 -9.69 -9.77 -18.60
N SER A 98 -9.27 -10.85 -17.90
CA SER A 98 -9.53 -12.21 -18.36
C SER A 98 -11.01 -12.58 -18.26
N ASP A 99 -11.46 -13.44 -19.16
CA ASP A 99 -12.81 -13.97 -19.20
C ASP A 99 -12.90 -15.26 -18.38
N GLU A 100 -14.09 -15.56 -17.90
CA GLU A 100 -14.44 -16.90 -17.45
C GLU A 100 -15.12 -17.65 -18.60
N VAL A 101 -14.66 -18.84 -18.91
CA VAL A 101 -15.20 -19.64 -20.02
C VAL A 101 -15.87 -20.92 -19.53
N ALA A 102 -16.84 -21.42 -20.30
CA ALA A 102 -17.46 -22.69 -19.97
C ALA A 102 -16.44 -23.83 -20.05
N ASN A 103 -16.55 -24.80 -19.13
CA ASN A 103 -15.74 -26.01 -19.19
C ASN A 103 -16.23 -26.88 -20.39
N PRO A 104 -15.40 -27.13 -21.41
CA PRO A 104 -15.81 -27.88 -22.57
C PRO A 104 -16.20 -29.35 -22.26
N TYR A 105 -15.74 -29.88 -21.13
CA TYR A 105 -16.03 -31.27 -20.70
C TYR A 105 -17.16 -31.32 -19.67
N ASN A 106 -17.55 -30.20 -19.08
CA ASN A 106 -18.68 -30.08 -18.15
C ASN A 106 -19.28 -28.66 -18.25
N PRO A 107 -20.10 -28.35 -19.28
CA PRO A 107 -20.62 -27.01 -19.55
C PRO A 107 -21.47 -26.42 -18.41
N ASP A 108 -22.16 -27.27 -17.66
CA ASP A 108 -23.02 -26.89 -16.53
C ASP A 108 -22.24 -26.80 -15.18
N GLY A 109 -20.97 -27.15 -15.19
CA GLY A 109 -20.09 -27.11 -14.02
C GLY A 109 -19.45 -25.78 -13.77
N LYS A 110 -18.42 -25.78 -12.89
CA LYS A 110 -17.62 -24.58 -12.61
C LYS A 110 -16.96 -24.08 -13.89
N ARG A 111 -17.08 -22.77 -14.16
CA ARG A 111 -16.38 -22.12 -15.26
C ARG A 111 -14.88 -22.18 -15.06
N ILE A 112 -14.14 -22.22 -16.16
CA ILE A 112 -12.68 -22.16 -16.15
C ILE A 112 -12.27 -20.70 -16.07
N THR A 113 -11.40 -20.41 -15.11
CA THR A 113 -10.88 -19.08 -14.81
C THR A 113 -9.41 -18.96 -15.23
N PHE A 114 -8.89 -17.75 -15.16
CA PHE A 114 -7.46 -17.48 -15.34
C PHE A 114 -6.59 -18.19 -14.31
N TYR A 115 -7.09 -18.38 -13.09
CA TYR A 115 -6.40 -19.12 -12.03
C TYR A 115 -6.20 -20.61 -12.38
N ASP A 116 -7.19 -21.22 -13.02
CA ASP A 116 -7.09 -22.61 -13.47
C ASP A 116 -5.99 -22.74 -14.53
N ALA A 117 -5.89 -21.79 -15.49
CA ALA A 117 -4.84 -21.75 -16.49
C ALA A 117 -3.44 -21.55 -15.88
N LEU A 118 -3.28 -20.62 -14.93
CA LEU A 118 -1.99 -20.41 -14.28
C LEU A 118 -1.57 -21.58 -13.41
N ASN A 119 -2.50 -22.20 -12.68
CA ASN A 119 -2.21 -23.40 -11.90
C ASN A 119 -1.75 -24.58 -12.78
N ASP A 120 -2.32 -24.70 -13.99
CA ASP A 120 -1.90 -25.68 -14.98
C ASP A 120 -0.50 -25.38 -15.53
N LEU A 121 -0.25 -24.12 -15.92
CA LEU A 121 1.03 -23.67 -16.47
C LEU A 121 2.19 -23.76 -15.45
N ARG A 122 1.91 -23.57 -14.17
CA ARG A 122 2.86 -23.76 -13.07
C ARG A 122 3.49 -25.16 -13.05
N GLY A 123 2.83 -26.15 -13.63
CA GLY A 123 3.38 -27.50 -13.80
C GLY A 123 4.58 -27.60 -14.74
N LEU A 124 4.87 -26.54 -15.52
CA LEU A 124 6.02 -26.47 -16.43
C LEU A 124 7.25 -25.96 -15.65
N SER A 125 8.19 -26.84 -15.35
CA SER A 125 9.38 -26.52 -14.54
C SER A 125 10.33 -25.49 -15.15
N ASN A 126 10.21 -25.25 -16.44
CA ASN A 126 10.98 -24.27 -17.19
C ASN A 126 10.22 -22.98 -17.50
N LEU A 127 9.06 -22.75 -16.83
CA LEU A 127 8.27 -21.53 -16.95
C LEU A 127 8.17 -20.82 -15.61
N ASP A 128 8.50 -19.54 -15.61
CA ASP A 128 8.32 -18.66 -14.45
C ASP A 128 7.27 -17.60 -14.78
N ALA A 129 6.17 -17.55 -14.02
CA ALA A 129 5.00 -16.74 -14.34
C ALA A 129 4.84 -15.55 -13.39
N TYR A 130 4.68 -14.37 -13.97
CA TYR A 130 4.46 -13.08 -13.31
C TYR A 130 3.19 -12.45 -13.84
N VAL A 131 2.30 -12.08 -12.95
CA VAL A 131 1.02 -11.48 -13.34
C VAL A 131 0.83 -10.15 -12.61
N THR A 132 0.22 -9.16 -13.29
CA THR A 132 -0.13 -7.91 -12.62
C THR A 132 -1.65 -7.76 -12.54
N GLY A 133 -2.08 -7.03 -11.53
CA GLY A 133 -3.46 -6.60 -11.38
C GLY A 133 -3.56 -5.37 -10.49
N SER A 134 -4.55 -4.53 -10.78
CA SER A 134 -4.77 -3.27 -10.06
C SER A 134 -5.90 -3.34 -9.03
N ASN A 135 -6.34 -4.54 -8.66
CA ASN A 135 -7.45 -4.74 -7.73
C ASN A 135 -7.09 -5.78 -6.67
N SER A 136 -7.22 -5.41 -5.39
CA SER A 136 -6.96 -6.31 -4.27
C SER A 136 -7.90 -7.51 -4.21
N LYS A 137 -9.13 -7.39 -4.75
CA LYS A 137 -10.07 -8.52 -4.80
C LYS A 137 -9.56 -9.69 -5.63
N MET A 138 -8.77 -9.42 -6.66
CA MET A 138 -8.05 -10.49 -7.37
C MET A 138 -6.85 -11.00 -6.58
N LEU A 139 -6.52 -10.38 -5.42
CA LEU A 139 -5.20 -10.48 -4.85
C LEU A 139 -5.19 -10.86 -3.37
N SER A 140 -6.13 -10.44 -2.55
CA SER A 140 -6.06 -10.73 -1.11
C SER A 140 -6.92 -11.92 -0.67
N SER A 141 -8.16 -12.05 -1.16
CA SER A 141 -9.03 -13.16 -0.77
C SER A 141 -9.14 -14.24 -1.85
N ASP A 142 -9.22 -13.82 -3.12
CA ASP A 142 -9.48 -14.74 -4.22
C ASP A 142 -8.17 -15.40 -4.70
N ILE A 143 -7.05 -14.67 -4.74
CA ILE A 143 -5.74 -15.27 -5.07
C ILE A 143 -5.27 -16.22 -3.98
N LEU A 144 -5.29 -15.80 -2.71
CA LEU A 144 -4.94 -16.71 -1.61
C LEU A 144 -5.85 -17.94 -1.58
N THR A 145 -7.13 -17.77 -1.96
CA THR A 145 -8.11 -18.86 -1.98
C THR A 145 -8.00 -19.69 -3.26
N GLU A 146 -7.88 -19.07 -4.44
CA GLU A 146 -7.83 -19.77 -5.74
C GLU A 146 -6.44 -20.36 -6.02
N PHE A 147 -5.36 -19.65 -5.72
CA PHE A 147 -4.02 -20.25 -5.80
C PHE A 147 -3.69 -21.18 -4.62
N ARG A 148 -4.46 -21.15 -3.53
CA ARG A 148 -4.29 -22.06 -2.39
C ARG A 148 -2.85 -22.14 -1.86
N GLY A 149 -2.21 -20.97 -1.68
CA GLY A 149 -0.80 -20.90 -1.26
C GLY A 149 0.21 -21.24 -2.35
N ARG A 150 -0.15 -21.06 -3.63
CA ARG A 150 0.71 -21.32 -4.80
C ARG A 150 1.13 -20.04 -5.52
N SER A 151 1.12 -18.93 -4.82
CA SER A 151 1.56 -17.63 -5.35
C SER A 151 2.27 -16.83 -4.28
N ASP A 152 3.21 -15.98 -4.72
CA ASP A 152 3.81 -14.94 -3.92
C ASP A 152 3.30 -13.57 -4.34
N GLU A 153 2.94 -12.76 -3.36
CA GLU A 153 2.51 -11.40 -3.60
C GLU A 153 3.70 -10.43 -3.49
N ILE A 154 3.84 -9.57 -4.52
CA ILE A 154 4.76 -8.44 -4.53
C ILE A 154 3.93 -7.16 -4.61
N ARG A 155 3.70 -6.51 -3.48
CA ARG A 155 2.93 -5.28 -3.41
C ARG A 155 3.79 -4.09 -3.81
N VAL A 156 3.47 -3.46 -4.95
CA VAL A 156 4.14 -2.28 -5.47
C VAL A 156 3.40 -1.02 -5.01
N HIS A 157 4.07 -0.23 -4.21
CA HIS A 157 3.57 1.08 -3.73
C HIS A 157 3.92 2.21 -4.72
N PRO A 158 3.32 3.40 -4.61
CA PRO A 158 3.88 4.62 -5.17
C PRO A 158 5.36 4.77 -4.80
N LEU A 159 6.07 5.69 -5.43
CA LEU A 159 7.49 5.89 -5.14
C LEU A 159 7.68 6.20 -3.66
N SER A 160 8.64 5.53 -3.00
CA SER A 160 9.14 5.96 -1.70
C SER A 160 9.83 7.32 -1.84
N PHE A 161 10.03 8.02 -0.71
CA PHE A 161 10.80 9.26 -0.77
C PHE A 161 12.22 9.04 -1.30
N ALA A 162 12.86 7.94 -0.96
CA ALA A 162 14.19 7.60 -1.46
C ALA A 162 14.21 7.41 -3.00
N GLU A 163 13.21 6.73 -3.56
CA GLU A 163 13.06 6.55 -5.01
C GLU A 163 12.74 7.89 -5.70
N TYR A 164 11.85 8.68 -5.12
CA TYR A 164 11.51 10.02 -5.59
C TYR A 164 12.74 10.93 -5.61
N TYR A 165 13.44 11.05 -4.47
CA TYR A 165 14.62 11.88 -4.33
C TYR A 165 15.78 11.44 -5.25
N SER A 166 15.97 10.13 -5.42
CA SER A 166 16.95 9.60 -6.38
C SER A 166 16.67 10.04 -7.82
N ALA A 167 15.42 10.27 -8.17
CA ALA A 167 15.01 10.69 -9.50
C ALA A 167 15.10 12.22 -9.71
N VAL A 168 14.75 13.04 -8.68
CA VAL A 168 14.74 14.51 -8.80
C VAL A 168 16.05 15.16 -8.40
N GLY A 169 16.76 14.62 -7.39
CA GLY A 169 17.97 15.22 -6.84
C GLY A 169 17.74 16.55 -6.14
N GLY A 170 18.78 17.37 -6.02
CA GLY A 170 18.70 18.73 -5.47
C GLY A 170 18.70 18.79 -3.94
N ASP A 171 18.09 19.83 -3.38
CA ASP A 171 17.96 19.98 -1.93
C ASP A 171 16.95 18.98 -1.35
N LYS A 172 17.33 18.31 -0.26
CA LYS A 172 16.51 17.27 0.36
C LYS A 172 15.22 17.82 0.99
N ASN A 173 15.26 19.05 1.54
CA ASN A 173 14.09 19.63 2.16
C ASN A 173 13.09 20.09 1.11
N GLU A 174 13.56 20.73 0.03
CA GLU A 174 12.70 21.10 -1.10
C GLU A 174 12.04 19.84 -1.72
N ALA A 175 12.82 18.79 -1.94
CA ALA A 175 12.31 17.53 -2.45
C ALA A 175 11.31 16.87 -1.49
N PHE A 176 11.54 16.94 -0.18
CA PHE A 176 10.61 16.43 0.82
C PHE A 176 9.31 17.22 0.84
N ASP A 177 9.37 18.54 0.80
CA ASP A 177 8.19 19.40 0.81
C ASP A 177 7.35 19.17 -0.46
N GLU A 178 7.99 18.98 -1.61
CA GLU A 178 7.32 18.64 -2.87
C GLU A 178 6.68 17.25 -2.80
N TYR A 179 7.40 16.26 -2.27
CA TYR A 179 6.89 14.90 -2.08
C TYR A 179 5.72 14.85 -1.09
N ALA A 180 5.80 15.59 0.02
CA ALA A 180 4.71 15.71 1.00
C ALA A 180 3.47 16.40 0.41
N PHE A 181 3.63 17.22 -0.65
CA PHE A 181 2.55 17.90 -1.31
C PHE A 181 1.95 17.10 -2.48
N TYR A 182 2.79 16.53 -3.35
CA TYR A 182 2.35 15.85 -4.59
C TYR A 182 2.38 14.33 -4.51
N GLY A 183 2.95 13.74 -3.47
CA GLY A 183 3.04 12.29 -3.31
C GLY A 183 4.07 11.62 -4.21
N GLY A 184 3.98 10.28 -4.27
CA GLY A 184 4.92 9.41 -4.97
C GLY A 184 4.35 8.78 -6.26
N MET A 185 3.24 9.27 -6.82
CA MET A 185 2.75 8.72 -8.09
C MET A 185 3.74 8.96 -9.22
N PRO A 186 4.29 7.91 -9.92
CA PRO A 186 5.46 8.05 -10.80
C PRO A 186 5.33 9.11 -11.89
N LEU A 187 4.14 9.29 -12.48
CA LEU A 187 3.93 10.28 -13.55
C LEU A 187 4.01 11.74 -13.10
N ILE A 188 4.02 12.01 -11.78
CA ILE A 188 4.26 13.36 -11.24
C ILE A 188 5.63 13.88 -11.68
N LEU A 189 6.63 13.02 -11.71
CA LEU A 189 8.00 13.37 -12.11
C LEU A 189 8.11 13.90 -13.55
N SER A 190 7.16 13.53 -14.40
CA SER A 190 7.12 14.00 -15.81
C SER A 190 6.28 15.27 -16.02
N ARG A 191 5.63 15.79 -14.99
CA ARG A 191 4.79 16.98 -15.08
C ARG A 191 5.62 18.26 -14.87
N PRO A 192 5.56 19.22 -15.81
CA PRO A 192 6.52 20.33 -15.83
C PRO A 192 6.24 21.43 -14.79
N ASN A 193 5.03 21.50 -14.23
CA ASN A 193 4.64 22.55 -13.28
C ASN A 193 3.50 22.10 -12.35
N ASP A 194 3.26 22.88 -11.30
CA ASP A 194 2.29 22.60 -10.25
C ASP A 194 0.87 22.41 -10.80
N ALA A 195 0.43 23.26 -11.73
CA ALA A 195 -0.91 23.15 -12.30
C ALA A 195 -1.13 21.79 -13.00
N THR A 196 -0.13 21.30 -13.74
CA THR A 196 -0.20 20.00 -14.43
C THR A 196 -0.09 18.83 -13.47
N LYS A 197 0.70 18.96 -12.39
CA LYS A 197 0.76 17.96 -11.31
C LYS A 197 -0.59 17.84 -10.59
N MET A 198 -1.14 18.98 -10.15
CA MET A 198 -2.44 19.01 -9.46
C MET A 198 -3.58 18.48 -10.33
N ASN A 199 -3.65 18.89 -11.59
CA ASN A 199 -4.67 18.41 -12.52
C ASN A 199 -4.56 16.91 -12.78
N TYR A 200 -3.33 16.39 -12.93
CA TYR A 200 -3.09 14.96 -13.09
C TYR A 200 -3.61 14.17 -11.88
N LEU A 201 -3.27 14.59 -10.65
CA LEU A 201 -3.70 13.88 -9.44
C LEU A 201 -5.23 13.93 -9.26
N LYS A 202 -5.87 15.08 -9.53
CA LYS A 202 -7.34 15.21 -9.49
C LYS A 202 -8.01 14.30 -10.50
N SER A 203 -7.56 14.31 -11.76
CA SER A 203 -8.10 13.45 -12.81
C SER A 203 -7.87 11.96 -12.47
N LEU A 204 -6.68 11.61 -11.97
CA LEU A 204 -6.36 10.25 -11.57
C LEU A 204 -7.30 9.78 -10.46
N PHE A 205 -7.54 10.60 -9.46
CA PHE A 205 -8.43 10.26 -8.35
C PHE A 205 -9.86 10.07 -8.82
N GLN A 206 -10.41 11.02 -9.58
CA GLN A 206 -11.81 11.02 -10.00
C GLN A 206 -12.10 9.99 -11.08
N GLU A 207 -11.33 10.02 -12.19
CA GLU A 207 -11.62 9.25 -13.39
C GLU A 207 -11.12 7.81 -13.30
N VAL A 208 -10.08 7.56 -12.51
CA VAL A 208 -9.51 6.23 -12.45
C VAL A 208 -10.00 5.47 -11.22
N TYR A 209 -9.93 6.06 -10.02
CA TYR A 209 -10.25 5.30 -8.81
C TYR A 209 -11.73 5.31 -8.48
N ILE A 210 -12.37 6.47 -8.39
CA ILE A 210 -13.79 6.52 -8.01
C ILE A 210 -14.63 5.79 -9.04
N LYS A 211 -14.44 6.11 -10.32
CA LYS A 211 -15.19 5.49 -11.42
C LYS A 211 -15.00 3.97 -11.44
N ASP A 212 -13.76 3.51 -11.29
CA ASP A 212 -13.42 2.09 -11.26
C ASP A 212 -14.10 1.35 -10.08
N ILE A 213 -14.10 1.94 -8.86
CA ILE A 213 -14.76 1.37 -7.69
C ILE A 213 -16.28 1.33 -7.89
N VAL A 214 -16.89 2.42 -8.36
CA VAL A 214 -18.34 2.52 -8.58
C VAL A 214 -18.82 1.50 -9.60
N GLU A 215 -18.13 1.40 -10.74
CA GLU A 215 -18.49 0.47 -11.83
C GLU A 215 -18.31 -1.00 -11.40
N ARG A 216 -17.16 -1.35 -10.82
CA ARG A 216 -16.87 -2.74 -10.42
C ARG A 216 -17.75 -3.24 -9.29
N LYS A 217 -18.00 -2.41 -8.29
CA LYS A 217 -18.81 -2.80 -7.12
C LYS A 217 -20.30 -2.55 -7.35
N ARG A 218 -20.68 -1.98 -8.50
CA ARG A 218 -22.07 -1.61 -8.86
C ARG A 218 -22.72 -0.79 -7.75
N LEU A 219 -22.00 0.25 -7.26
CA LEU A 219 -22.46 1.03 -6.14
C LEU A 219 -23.62 1.93 -6.53
N GLU A 220 -24.77 1.76 -5.88
CA GLU A 220 -25.94 2.61 -6.08
C GLU A 220 -25.80 3.99 -5.46
N ARG A 221 -25.01 4.12 -4.38
CA ARG A 221 -24.85 5.33 -3.58
C ARG A 221 -23.42 5.87 -3.69
N GLN A 222 -23.07 6.36 -4.90
CA GLN A 222 -21.78 7.03 -5.13
C GLN A 222 -21.60 8.26 -4.22
N ASP A 223 -22.68 9.00 -3.95
CA ASP A 223 -22.71 10.15 -3.05
C ASP A 223 -22.17 9.81 -1.66
N VAL A 224 -22.56 8.65 -1.11
CA VAL A 224 -22.08 8.16 0.20
C VAL A 224 -20.58 7.79 0.12
N LEU A 225 -20.13 7.14 -0.96
CA LEU A 225 -18.71 6.82 -1.14
C LEU A 225 -17.86 8.09 -1.13
N GLU A 226 -18.28 9.12 -1.84
CA GLU A 226 -17.57 10.38 -1.93
C GLU A 226 -17.50 11.09 -0.57
N GLN A 227 -18.57 11.06 0.24
CA GLN A 227 -18.56 11.62 1.58
C GLN A 227 -17.64 10.84 2.55
N ILE A 228 -17.59 9.51 2.43
CA ILE A 228 -16.65 8.68 3.20
C ILE A 228 -15.21 9.04 2.83
N LEU A 229 -14.93 9.19 1.53
CA LEU A 229 -13.61 9.60 1.03
C LEU A 229 -13.18 10.96 1.59
N ASP A 230 -14.07 11.96 1.57
CA ASP A 230 -13.79 13.29 2.12
C ASP A 230 -13.46 13.23 3.60
N LEU A 231 -14.21 12.43 4.37
CA LEU A 231 -13.95 12.21 5.79
C LEU A 231 -12.62 11.51 6.04
N LEU A 232 -12.30 10.43 5.32
CA LEU A 232 -11.05 9.71 5.47
C LEU A 232 -9.84 10.58 5.06
N CYS A 233 -9.94 11.31 3.94
CA CYS A 233 -8.89 12.22 3.50
C CYS A 233 -8.66 13.38 4.48
N SER A 234 -9.71 13.90 5.10
CA SER A 234 -9.58 15.00 6.08
C SER A 234 -9.17 14.52 7.48
N SER A 235 -9.28 13.24 7.79
CA SER A 235 -8.94 12.66 9.09
C SER A 235 -7.86 11.57 9.02
N VAL A 236 -7.00 11.63 8.01
CA VAL A 236 -5.88 10.68 7.85
C VAL A 236 -5.03 10.64 9.11
N GLY A 237 -4.64 9.43 9.56
CA GLY A 237 -3.90 9.25 10.81
C GLY A 237 -4.72 9.46 12.10
N SER A 238 -5.99 9.86 12.02
CA SER A 238 -6.84 10.03 13.19
C SER A 238 -7.69 8.79 13.48
N LEU A 239 -7.93 8.53 14.77
CA LEU A 239 -8.81 7.43 15.19
C LEU A 239 -10.22 7.62 14.67
N THR A 240 -10.70 6.69 13.88
CA THR A 240 -12.04 6.70 13.31
C THR A 240 -12.68 5.32 13.31
N ASN A 241 -14.00 5.27 13.21
CA ASN A 241 -14.74 4.02 13.07
C ASN A 241 -16.02 4.24 12.23
N PRO A 242 -16.58 3.17 11.66
CA PRO A 242 -17.78 3.25 10.83
C PRO A 242 -18.98 3.92 11.52
N THR A 243 -19.17 3.71 12.83
CA THR A 243 -20.27 4.34 13.60
C THR A 243 -20.07 5.85 13.70
N LYS A 244 -18.86 6.32 13.98
CA LYS A 244 -18.54 7.76 14.03
C LYS A 244 -18.79 8.41 12.66
N ILE A 245 -18.38 7.76 11.57
CA ILE A 245 -18.63 8.24 10.20
C ILE A 245 -20.14 8.29 9.93
N ALA A 246 -20.91 7.23 10.22
CA ALA A 246 -22.35 7.20 10.03
C ALA A 246 -23.06 8.33 10.77
N ASN A 247 -22.69 8.57 12.04
CA ASN A 247 -23.25 9.66 12.86
C ASN A 247 -22.88 11.04 12.27
N THR A 248 -21.66 11.22 11.78
CA THR A 248 -21.23 12.48 11.16
C THR A 248 -22.00 12.75 9.86
N LEU A 249 -22.18 11.75 9.00
CA LEU A 249 -22.98 11.87 7.77
C LEU A 249 -24.43 12.20 8.07
N LYS A 250 -25.02 11.56 9.10
CA LYS A 250 -26.40 11.85 9.53
C LYS A 250 -26.55 13.27 10.06
N SER A 251 -25.67 13.70 10.96
CA SER A 251 -25.80 15.00 11.65
C SER A 251 -25.45 16.19 10.77
N LYS A 252 -24.43 16.07 9.91
CA LYS A 252 -23.92 17.20 9.12
C LYS A 252 -24.54 17.30 7.73
N GLN A 253 -25.00 16.19 7.17
CA GLN A 253 -25.35 16.08 5.76
C GLN A 253 -26.71 15.42 5.51
N GLY A 254 -27.40 14.94 6.57
CA GLY A 254 -28.72 14.33 6.45
C GLY A 254 -28.73 12.91 5.86
N TYR A 255 -27.55 12.31 5.63
CA TYR A 255 -27.48 10.94 5.10
C TYR A 255 -27.78 9.90 6.18
N SER A 256 -28.80 9.06 5.98
CA SER A 256 -29.07 7.91 6.84
C SER A 256 -28.39 6.67 6.24
N VAL A 257 -27.22 6.32 6.78
CA VAL A 257 -26.41 5.17 6.33
C VAL A 257 -26.01 4.33 7.53
N SER A 258 -26.12 3.01 7.42
CA SER A 258 -25.72 2.10 8.50
C SER A 258 -24.19 2.02 8.67
N ALA A 259 -23.72 1.74 9.88
CA ALA A 259 -22.29 1.50 10.12
C ALA A 259 -21.76 0.31 9.30
N ASN A 260 -22.59 -0.70 9.01
CA ASN A 260 -22.19 -1.83 8.17
C ASN A 260 -21.96 -1.40 6.71
N THR A 261 -22.84 -0.54 6.16
CA THR A 261 -22.65 0.02 4.82
C THR A 261 -21.35 0.83 4.74
N ILE A 262 -21.08 1.65 5.78
CA ILE A 262 -19.81 2.41 5.87
C ILE A 262 -18.60 1.46 5.88
N ARG A 263 -18.64 0.39 6.68
CA ARG A 263 -17.56 -0.61 6.72
C ARG A 263 -17.35 -1.26 5.36
N THR A 264 -18.43 -1.62 4.66
CA THR A 264 -18.35 -2.18 3.31
C THR A 264 -17.69 -1.22 2.33
N TYR A 265 -18.03 0.07 2.39
CA TYR A 265 -17.45 1.08 1.49
C TYR A 265 -15.98 1.37 1.81
N ILE A 266 -15.61 1.40 3.09
CA ILE A 266 -14.18 1.48 3.48
C ILE A 266 -13.44 0.26 2.93
N GLY A 267 -13.98 -0.95 3.08
CA GLY A 267 -13.37 -2.16 2.49
C GLY A 267 -13.21 -2.08 0.97
N HIS A 268 -14.10 -1.40 0.25
CA HIS A 268 -13.92 -1.17 -1.19
C HIS A 268 -12.78 -0.20 -1.51
N LEU A 269 -12.53 0.78 -0.63
CA LEU A 269 -11.38 1.69 -0.75
C LEU A 269 -10.07 0.98 -0.43
N GLU A 270 -10.06 0.09 0.53
CA GLU A 270 -8.92 -0.79 0.85
C GLU A 270 -8.65 -1.77 -0.29
N ASP A 271 -9.72 -2.38 -0.83
CA ASP A 271 -9.67 -3.23 -2.01
C ASP A 271 -9.06 -2.53 -3.24
N ALA A 272 -9.25 -1.22 -3.38
CA ALA A 272 -8.67 -0.41 -4.43
C ALA A 272 -7.26 0.11 -4.10
N PHE A 273 -6.70 -0.28 -2.97
CA PHE A 273 -5.43 0.22 -2.44
C PHE A 273 -5.38 1.75 -2.27
N LEU A 274 -6.52 2.41 -2.00
CA LEU A 274 -6.54 3.85 -1.75
C LEU A 274 -6.22 4.19 -0.29
N PHE A 275 -6.65 3.32 0.62
CA PHE A 275 -6.41 3.42 2.04
C PHE A 275 -5.97 2.09 2.62
N SER A 276 -5.21 2.16 3.70
CA SER A 276 -4.85 1.01 4.53
C SER A 276 -5.28 1.25 5.97
N GLU A 277 -5.90 0.25 6.58
CA GLU A 277 -6.23 0.25 8.01
C GLU A 277 -5.00 -0.12 8.84
N SER A 278 -4.73 0.63 9.91
CA SER A 278 -3.80 0.25 10.96
C SER A 278 -4.58 0.00 12.25
N LYS A 279 -4.52 -1.25 12.73
CA LYS A 279 -5.27 -1.71 13.90
C LYS A 279 -4.63 -1.25 15.19
N ARG A 280 -5.45 -1.00 16.20
CA ARG A 280 -4.97 -0.70 17.54
C ARG A 280 -4.61 -1.97 18.28
N TYR A 281 -3.44 -1.97 18.88
CA TYR A 281 -2.87 -3.08 19.63
C TYR A 281 -2.56 -2.68 21.07
N ASP A 282 -3.13 -3.37 22.05
CA ASP A 282 -2.76 -3.22 23.45
C ASP A 282 -1.37 -3.84 23.67
N VAL A 283 -0.37 -2.99 23.87
CA VAL A 283 1.04 -3.38 23.98
C VAL A 283 1.26 -4.35 25.17
N LYS A 284 0.58 -4.11 26.29
CA LYS A 284 0.69 -4.94 27.51
C LYS A 284 -0.29 -6.10 27.53
N GLY A 285 -1.54 -5.85 27.11
CA GLY A 285 -2.59 -6.87 27.03
C GLY A 285 -2.41 -7.86 25.89
N LYS A 286 -1.53 -7.53 24.91
CA LYS A 286 -1.23 -8.36 23.73
C LYS A 286 -2.48 -8.75 22.94
N SER A 287 -3.40 -7.81 22.78
CA SER A 287 -4.67 -8.01 22.08
C SER A 287 -5.00 -6.83 21.15
N TYR A 288 -5.75 -7.12 20.11
CA TYR A 288 -6.24 -6.10 19.19
C TYR A 288 -7.58 -5.54 19.64
N PHE A 289 -7.82 -4.27 19.30
CA PHE A 289 -9.12 -3.65 19.42
C PHE A 289 -9.88 -3.74 18.10
N ASP A 290 -11.19 -3.97 18.16
CA ASP A 290 -12.01 -4.01 16.95
C ASP A 290 -12.15 -2.62 16.30
N SER A 291 -12.22 -1.58 17.12
CA SER A 291 -12.31 -0.18 16.70
C SER A 291 -12.16 0.78 17.90
N PRO A 292 -11.87 2.09 17.72
CA PRO A 292 -11.55 2.73 16.45
C PRO A 292 -10.14 2.39 15.96
N ASN A 293 -9.92 2.48 14.65
CA ASN A 293 -8.62 2.26 14.00
C ASN A 293 -8.16 3.54 13.28
N LYS A 294 -6.90 3.59 12.84
CA LYS A 294 -6.41 4.66 11.96
C LYS A 294 -6.47 4.20 10.51
N TYR A 295 -6.68 5.15 9.61
CA TYR A 295 -6.64 4.92 8.17
C TYR A 295 -5.62 5.86 7.54
N TYR A 296 -4.75 5.31 6.70
CA TYR A 296 -3.70 6.03 6.00
C TYR A 296 -3.93 5.95 4.50
N SER A 297 -3.70 7.06 3.81
CA SER A 297 -3.76 7.09 2.35
C SER A 297 -2.52 6.42 1.76
N GLU A 298 -2.70 5.60 0.73
CA GLU A 298 -1.59 4.96 0.02
C GLU A 298 -0.65 5.98 -0.64
N ASP A 299 -1.21 7.12 -1.08
CA ASP A 299 -0.44 8.23 -1.64
C ASP A 299 -0.96 9.57 -1.12
N ILE A 300 -0.05 10.38 -0.56
CA ILE A 300 -0.43 11.66 0.05
C ILE A 300 -0.85 12.69 -0.99
N GLY A 301 -0.31 12.64 -2.20
CA GLY A 301 -0.70 13.54 -3.29
C GLY A 301 -2.13 13.28 -3.76
N LEU A 302 -2.55 12.03 -3.80
CA LEU A 302 -3.94 11.64 -4.08
C LEU A 302 -4.89 12.14 -2.98
N ARG A 303 -4.51 11.99 -1.71
CA ARG A 303 -5.24 12.55 -0.56
C ARG A 303 -5.38 14.06 -0.70
N ASN A 304 -4.28 14.76 -0.97
CA ASN A 304 -4.26 16.21 -1.12
C ASN A 304 -5.12 16.67 -2.31
N ALA A 305 -5.08 15.95 -3.43
CA ALA A 305 -5.92 16.22 -4.59
C ALA A 305 -7.41 16.11 -4.28
N ARG A 306 -7.83 15.10 -3.50
CA ARG A 306 -9.22 14.90 -3.10
C ARG A 306 -9.77 16.07 -2.31
N ILE A 307 -8.99 16.59 -1.35
CA ILE A 307 -9.40 17.73 -0.52
C ILE A 307 -9.02 19.10 -1.13
N GLY A 308 -8.67 19.12 -2.41
CA GLY A 308 -8.37 20.34 -3.15
C GLY A 308 -7.10 21.06 -2.72
N PHE A 309 -6.12 20.34 -2.14
CA PHE A 309 -4.83 20.86 -1.65
C PHE A 309 -4.96 21.93 -0.56
N ARG A 310 -6.06 21.93 0.21
CA ARG A 310 -6.38 23.00 1.18
C ARG A 310 -5.90 22.72 2.60
N GLN A 311 -5.88 21.46 3.03
CA GLN A 311 -5.51 21.08 4.39
C GLN A 311 -4.10 20.51 4.41
N GLN A 312 -3.13 21.33 4.82
CA GLN A 312 -1.72 20.99 4.94
C GLN A 312 -1.34 20.79 6.43
N GLU A 313 -2.01 19.87 7.09
CA GLU A 313 -1.67 19.48 8.47
C GLU A 313 -0.44 18.58 8.45
N MET A 314 0.75 19.21 8.45
CA MET A 314 2.04 18.52 8.28
C MET A 314 2.28 17.41 9.29
N THR A 315 1.71 17.47 10.49
CA THR A 315 1.77 16.41 11.49
C THR A 315 1.16 15.11 10.95
N HIS A 316 -0.08 15.18 10.45
CA HIS A 316 -0.75 14.01 9.90
C HIS A 316 -0.16 13.54 8.56
N ILE A 317 0.31 14.49 7.73
CA ILE A 317 1.01 14.16 6.48
C ILE A 317 2.29 13.39 6.78
N MET A 318 3.11 13.86 7.71
CA MET A 318 4.35 13.20 8.10
C MET A 318 4.10 11.81 8.70
N GLU A 319 3.09 11.68 9.55
CA GLU A 319 2.68 10.40 10.11
C GLU A 319 2.27 9.41 9.00
N ASN A 320 1.49 9.86 8.00
CA ASN A 320 1.12 9.02 6.85
C ASN A 320 2.35 8.63 6.00
N LEU A 321 3.29 9.54 5.77
CA LEU A 321 4.51 9.23 5.03
C LEU A 321 5.38 8.20 5.75
N ILE A 322 5.50 8.29 7.08
CA ILE A 322 6.20 7.28 7.90
C ILE A 322 5.49 5.93 7.80
N TYR A 323 4.16 5.90 7.93
CA TYR A 323 3.37 4.68 7.78
C TYR A 323 3.61 4.02 6.43
N ASN A 324 3.54 4.79 5.33
CA ASN A 324 3.76 4.28 3.99
C ASN A 324 5.19 3.73 3.82
N GLU A 325 6.20 4.42 4.32
CA GLU A 325 7.59 3.96 4.28
C GLU A 325 7.76 2.63 5.03
N LEU A 326 7.14 2.49 6.21
CA LEU A 326 7.19 1.24 6.99
C LEU A 326 6.57 0.07 6.22
N ASN A 327 5.46 0.31 5.50
CA ASN A 327 4.84 -0.71 4.64
C ASN A 327 5.69 -1.04 3.40
N ILE A 328 6.31 -0.04 2.76
CA ILE A 328 7.25 -0.24 1.65
C ILE A 328 8.42 -1.13 2.08
N ARG A 329 8.88 -0.97 3.34
CA ARG A 329 9.90 -1.84 3.96
C ARG A 329 9.36 -3.19 4.43
N GLN A 330 8.08 -3.48 4.18
CA GLN A 330 7.41 -4.75 4.50
C GLN A 330 7.32 -5.07 5.99
N PHE A 331 7.27 -4.06 6.83
CA PHE A 331 7.03 -4.24 8.26
C PHE A 331 5.53 -4.44 8.56
N LEU A 332 5.24 -5.20 9.61
CA LEU A 332 3.90 -5.26 10.20
C LEU A 332 3.74 -4.08 11.15
N VAL A 333 2.78 -3.20 10.87
CA VAL A 333 2.61 -1.92 11.55
C VAL A 333 1.24 -1.82 12.20
N ASP A 334 1.23 -1.67 13.52
CA ASP A 334 0.04 -1.45 14.34
C ASP A 334 0.11 -0.10 15.06
N VAL A 335 -1.03 0.43 15.50
CA VAL A 335 -1.09 1.57 16.43
C VAL A 335 -1.02 1.04 17.86
N GLY A 336 -0.02 1.47 18.63
CA GLY A 336 0.17 1.02 20.01
C GLY A 336 -0.77 1.72 21.00
N VAL A 337 -1.31 0.97 21.95
CA VAL A 337 -2.04 1.51 23.09
C VAL A 337 -1.38 1.06 24.38
N VAL A 338 -1.06 2.02 25.22
CA VAL A 338 -0.57 1.82 26.60
C VAL A 338 -1.45 2.60 27.58
N TYR A 339 -1.48 2.20 28.83
CA TYR A 339 -2.36 2.82 29.82
C TYR A 339 -1.58 3.52 30.92
N GLN A 340 -1.87 4.80 31.11
CA GLN A 340 -1.47 5.58 32.27
C GLN A 340 -2.49 5.41 33.40
N ARG A 341 -2.03 5.12 34.60
CA ARG A 341 -2.90 5.19 35.79
C ARG A 341 -3.03 6.63 36.26
N ALA A 342 -4.22 7.06 36.51
CA ALA A 342 -4.56 8.38 37.07
C ALA A 342 -5.67 8.23 38.10
N VAL A 343 -5.88 9.27 38.90
CA VAL A 343 -7.01 9.37 39.82
C VAL A 343 -7.94 10.45 39.25
N ASN A 344 -9.23 10.12 39.10
CA ASN A 344 -10.22 11.10 38.66
C ASN A 344 -10.66 12.02 39.81
N ASP A 345 -11.45 13.04 39.50
CA ASP A 345 -11.93 14.03 40.45
C ASP A 345 -12.74 13.41 41.63
N ASN A 346 -13.26 12.20 41.46
CA ASN A 346 -13.99 11.46 42.50
C ASN A 346 -13.09 10.52 43.33
N GLY A 347 -11.75 10.61 43.19
CA GLY A 347 -10.77 9.78 43.91
C GLY A 347 -10.65 8.35 43.40
N ASN A 348 -11.28 7.97 42.26
CA ASN A 348 -11.22 6.64 41.71
C ASN A 348 -10.01 6.48 40.79
N SER A 349 -9.33 5.32 40.85
CA SER A 349 -8.29 4.97 39.91
C SER A 349 -8.87 4.72 38.51
N VAL A 350 -8.40 5.46 37.53
CA VAL A 350 -8.79 5.35 36.13
C VAL A 350 -7.59 5.02 35.26
N ARG A 351 -7.82 4.35 34.13
CA ARG A 351 -6.81 4.08 33.11
C ARG A 351 -7.04 5.02 31.93
N ILE A 352 -6.08 5.87 31.66
CA ILE A 352 -6.09 6.78 30.51
C ILE A 352 -5.29 6.14 29.39
N PRO A 353 -5.89 5.85 28.21
CA PRO A 353 -5.14 5.33 27.08
C PRO A 353 -4.17 6.40 26.54
N ARG A 354 -2.95 5.98 26.24
CA ARG A 354 -1.93 6.74 25.54
C ARG A 354 -1.57 5.99 24.29
N GLU A 355 -1.33 6.72 23.21
CA GLU A 355 -1.06 6.16 21.90
C GLU A 355 0.43 6.18 21.60
N ILE A 356 0.92 5.11 20.97
CA ILE A 356 2.18 5.03 20.25
C ILE A 356 1.81 4.94 18.78
N ASP A 357 2.26 5.87 17.95
CA ASP A 357 1.81 5.96 16.57
C ASP A 357 2.06 4.66 15.81
N PHE A 358 3.25 4.05 16.00
CA PHE A 358 3.56 2.79 15.33
C PHE A 358 4.25 1.80 16.26
N VAL A 359 3.71 0.57 16.26
CA VAL A 359 4.34 -0.64 16.79
C VAL A 359 4.77 -1.46 15.59
N VAL A 360 6.06 -1.51 15.34
CA VAL A 360 6.64 -2.18 14.17
C VAL A 360 7.18 -3.53 14.59
N ASN A 361 6.71 -4.60 13.94
CA ASN A 361 7.18 -5.97 14.20
C ASN A 361 7.88 -6.53 12.94
N SER A 362 9.07 -7.12 13.13
CA SER A 362 9.85 -7.77 12.07
C SER A 362 10.69 -8.91 12.64
N GLY A 363 10.48 -10.14 12.18
CA GLY A 363 11.32 -11.30 12.53
C GLY A 363 11.53 -11.52 14.03
N GLY A 364 10.50 -11.28 14.87
CA GLY A 364 10.57 -11.41 16.33
C GLY A 364 11.15 -10.18 17.05
N LYS A 365 11.57 -9.15 16.32
CA LYS A 365 11.97 -7.85 16.86
C LYS A 365 10.77 -6.90 16.86
N ARG A 366 10.74 -5.99 17.83
CA ARG A 366 9.74 -4.93 17.94
C ARG A 366 10.45 -3.58 18.07
N THR A 367 9.88 -2.55 17.44
CA THR A 367 10.32 -1.17 17.56
C THR A 367 9.10 -0.29 17.77
N TYR A 368 9.19 0.69 18.67
CA TYR A 368 8.15 1.68 18.88
C TYR A 368 8.55 2.99 18.21
N ILE A 369 7.65 3.59 17.45
CA ILE A 369 7.93 4.83 16.73
C ILE A 369 6.85 5.85 17.03
N GLN A 370 7.26 7.08 17.32
CA GLN A 370 6.41 8.25 17.48
C GLN A 370 6.71 9.26 16.38
N SER A 371 5.68 9.81 15.76
CA SER A 371 5.77 10.86 14.76
C SER A 371 5.50 12.21 15.41
N ALA A 372 6.51 13.02 15.61
CA ALA A 372 6.39 14.36 16.21
C ALA A 372 6.96 15.40 15.25
N TYR A 373 6.10 16.13 14.54
CA TYR A 373 6.58 17.14 13.57
C TYR A 373 7.56 18.13 14.18
N ALA A 374 7.23 18.63 15.38
CA ALA A 374 8.13 19.45 16.20
C ALA A 374 7.85 19.23 17.69
N MET A 375 8.92 19.32 18.48
CA MET A 375 8.87 19.34 19.96
C MET A 375 9.61 20.59 20.44
N PRO A 376 8.94 21.76 20.46
CA PRO A 376 9.58 23.05 20.69
C PRO A 376 10.03 23.25 22.13
N ASP A 377 9.45 22.52 23.09
CA ASP A 377 9.70 22.64 24.53
C ASP A 377 9.62 21.28 25.23
N ASP A 378 10.07 21.26 26.50
CA ASP A 378 10.12 20.05 27.32
C ASP A 378 8.73 19.50 27.64
N GLU A 379 7.70 20.35 27.78
CA GLU A 379 6.34 19.92 28.04
C GLU A 379 5.78 19.11 26.86
N LYS A 380 5.98 19.60 25.64
CA LYS A 380 5.58 18.88 24.42
C LYS A 380 6.37 17.59 24.27
N ALA A 381 7.68 17.63 24.54
CA ALA A 381 8.53 16.45 24.52
C ALA A 381 8.05 15.38 25.53
N GLU A 382 7.72 15.78 26.75
CA GLU A 382 7.20 14.85 27.76
C GLU A 382 5.88 14.22 27.33
N ILE A 383 4.98 14.98 26.73
CA ILE A 383 3.69 14.46 26.24
C ILE A 383 3.91 13.40 25.15
N GLU A 384 4.77 13.69 24.16
CA GLU A 384 5.05 12.79 23.04
C GLU A 384 5.82 11.52 23.47
N LEU A 385 6.72 11.63 24.44
CA LEU A 385 7.55 10.52 24.92
C LEU A 385 6.89 9.67 26.01
N ARG A 386 5.88 10.21 26.70
CA ARG A 386 5.18 9.55 27.81
C ARG A 386 4.68 8.13 27.44
N PRO A 387 4.13 7.86 26.25
CA PRO A 387 3.71 6.50 25.91
C PRO A 387 4.84 5.48 25.99
N PHE A 388 6.05 5.87 25.63
CA PHE A 388 7.22 4.99 25.66
C PHE A 388 7.62 4.55 27.08
N THR A 389 7.47 5.44 28.08
CA THR A 389 7.75 5.10 29.49
C THR A 389 6.74 4.09 30.05
N LEU A 390 5.59 3.96 29.39
CA LEU A 390 4.48 3.10 29.83
C LEU A 390 4.52 1.70 29.19
N THR A 391 5.43 1.42 28.24
CA THR A 391 5.53 0.10 27.60
C THR A 391 5.94 -0.99 28.59
N GLY A 392 6.89 -0.68 29.48
CA GLY A 392 7.41 -1.60 30.49
C GLY A 392 8.36 -2.65 29.92
N ASP A 393 8.92 -2.41 28.76
CA ASP A 393 9.92 -3.23 28.08
C ASP A 393 11.09 -2.38 27.55
N PHE A 394 12.10 -3.07 26.99
CA PHE A 394 13.34 -2.45 26.50
C PHE A 394 13.47 -2.49 24.98
N PHE A 395 12.40 -2.68 24.25
CA PHE A 395 12.45 -2.61 22.80
C PHE A 395 12.86 -1.21 22.32
N PRO A 396 13.56 -1.10 21.17
CA PRO A 396 13.99 0.18 20.62
C PRO A 396 12.82 1.17 20.50
N LYS A 397 13.11 2.44 20.77
CA LYS A 397 12.17 3.55 20.71
C LYS A 397 12.75 4.64 19.82
N ILE A 398 11.97 5.11 18.86
CA ILE A 398 12.37 6.11 17.87
C ILE A 398 11.35 7.23 17.86
N VAL A 399 11.82 8.46 17.89
CA VAL A 399 11.01 9.64 17.59
C VAL A 399 11.46 10.23 16.27
N VAL A 400 10.56 10.24 15.30
CA VAL A 400 10.79 10.83 13.99
C VAL A 400 10.32 12.27 14.02
N ARG A 401 11.21 13.21 13.70
CA ARG A 401 10.99 14.67 13.83
C ARG A 401 11.35 15.40 12.54
N LYS A 402 10.73 16.58 12.30
CA LYS A 402 11.13 17.46 11.18
C LYS A 402 12.04 18.61 11.66
N ASP A 403 11.94 19.01 12.91
CA ASP A 403 12.58 20.19 13.51
C ASP A 403 14.05 20.00 13.95
N ILE A 404 14.68 18.88 13.60
CA ILE A 404 16.05 18.55 13.98
C ILE A 404 16.95 18.33 12.76
N GLY A 405 18.24 18.67 12.91
CA GLY A 405 19.21 18.53 11.82
C GLY A 405 20.09 17.27 11.89
N LYS A 406 20.23 16.66 13.07
CA LYS A 406 21.06 15.46 13.27
C LYS A 406 20.38 14.49 14.21
N ARG A 407 20.61 13.19 14.02
CA ARG A 407 20.12 12.14 14.91
C ARG A 407 20.97 12.05 16.19
N TRP A 408 20.31 11.75 17.33
CA TRP A 408 20.97 11.47 18.63
C TRP A 408 20.09 10.55 19.48
N TYR A 409 20.70 9.97 20.50
CA TYR A 409 19.98 9.26 21.56
C TYR A 409 19.83 10.18 22.76
N ASP A 410 18.63 10.23 23.34
CA ASP A 410 18.41 10.93 24.62
C ASP A 410 18.88 10.07 25.81
N ASP A 411 18.77 10.64 27.02
CA ASP A 411 19.20 9.99 28.28
C ASP A 411 18.41 8.69 28.58
N ASN A 412 17.25 8.49 27.94
CA ASN A 412 16.43 7.30 28.05
C ASN A 412 16.71 6.26 26.95
N GLY A 413 17.71 6.52 26.11
CA GLY A 413 18.07 5.65 24.98
C GLY A 413 17.08 5.71 23.81
N ILE A 414 16.27 6.78 23.71
CA ILE A 414 15.33 6.99 22.61
C ILE A 414 16.07 7.66 21.45
N LEU A 415 16.02 7.06 20.26
CA LEU A 415 16.58 7.64 19.05
C LEU A 415 15.69 8.78 18.55
N ASN A 416 16.26 10.00 18.49
CA ASN A 416 15.66 11.14 17.78
C ASN A 416 16.26 11.23 16.38
N ILE A 417 15.44 11.19 15.34
CA ILE A 417 15.89 11.21 13.95
C ILE A 417 15.04 12.16 13.10
N ASN A 418 15.68 12.88 12.16
CA ASN A 418 14.97 13.70 11.18
C ASN A 418 14.16 12.81 10.23
N VAL A 419 12.95 13.24 9.87
CA VAL A 419 12.07 12.48 8.98
C VAL A 419 12.71 12.18 7.62
N ILE A 420 13.46 13.12 7.05
CA ILE A 420 14.17 12.94 5.79
C ILE A 420 15.22 11.84 5.93
N ASP A 421 16.00 11.86 6.99
CA ASP A 421 17.01 10.83 7.24
C ASP A 421 16.35 9.47 7.52
N PHE A 422 15.23 9.45 8.26
CA PHE A 422 14.44 8.23 8.46
C PHE A 422 13.94 7.61 7.15
N LEU A 423 13.42 8.43 6.22
CA LEU A 423 12.91 7.97 4.94
C LEU A 423 14.03 7.54 3.97
N LEU A 424 15.25 8.05 4.13
CA LEU A 424 16.39 7.72 3.27
C LEU A 424 17.24 6.56 3.80
N ASP A 425 17.34 6.39 5.13
CA ASP A 425 18.16 5.38 5.79
C ASP A 425 17.32 4.10 6.06
N LYS A 426 17.57 3.05 5.28
CA LYS A 426 16.84 1.77 5.40
C LYS A 426 17.25 0.97 6.66
N ASP A 427 18.37 1.29 7.26
CA ASP A 427 18.97 0.52 8.36
C ASP A 427 18.62 1.09 9.77
N VAL A 428 17.71 2.04 9.83
CA VAL A 428 17.27 2.66 11.11
C VAL A 428 16.46 1.70 11.98
N ILE A 429 15.77 0.69 11.37
CA ILE A 429 14.92 -0.28 12.07
C ILE A 429 15.44 -1.69 11.83
#